data_03e99face688c7b2a75d02a9f620ed9c
#
_entry.id   03e99face688c7b2a75d02a9f620ed9c
#
_cell.length_a   1.000
_cell.length_b   1.000
_cell.length_c   1.000
_cell.angle_alpha   90.00
_cell.angle_beta   90.00
_cell.angle_gamma   90.00
#
_symmetry.space_group_name_H-M   'P 1'
#
loop_
_entity.id
_entity.type
_entity.pdbx_description
1 polymer ?
#
loop_
_entity_poly.entity_id
_entity_poly.type
_entity_poly.pdbx_seq_one_letter_code
_entity_poly.pdbx_strand_id
1 'polypeptide(L)'
;MGKMWTKQSNGCWLDVFDQEHFTGHTRRLQGPAEFPGLRIREKDWGDAILSVNVGPGAYVQCFDSREFFESVFWLLPNQAVENLAELDSGDGIDSIRIYDRPPFAHEAGYAAYMLWAASHLAKLKG
;
A
#
# COMPACT_ATOMS: atom_id res chain seq x y z
N MET A 1 -14.34 -0.86 -27.37
CA MET A 1 -14.18 -1.17 -26.88
C MET A 1 -14.06 -1.12 -25.64
N GLY A 2 -14.45 -0.83 -25.06
CA GLY A 2 -14.49 -0.71 -23.70
C GLY A 2 -13.39 -1.17 -22.95
N LYS A 3 -12.50 -1.56 -23.57
CA LYS A 3 -11.46 -2.05 -22.98
C LYS A 3 -10.64 -1.14 -22.32
N MET A 4 -10.82 0.07 -22.52
CA MET A 4 -9.92 0.96 -21.95
C MET A 4 -10.01 0.89 -20.48
N TRP A 5 -11.11 0.51 -19.90
CA TRP A 5 -11.10 0.52 -18.49
C TRP A 5 -10.33 -0.62 -17.92
N THR A 6 -9.94 -1.56 -18.67
CA THR A 6 -9.08 -2.55 -18.14
C THR A 6 -7.69 -2.02 -17.97
N LYS A 7 -7.38 -0.89 -18.60
CA LYS A 7 -6.10 -0.40 -18.47
C LYS A 7 -5.90 0.35 -17.28
N GLN A 8 -6.92 0.64 -16.54
CA GLN A 8 -6.75 1.37 -15.37
C GLN A 8 -5.83 0.75 -14.39
N SER A 9 -5.63 -0.53 -14.48
CA SER A 9 -4.72 -1.16 -13.55
C SER A 9 -3.27 -1.00 -13.95
N ASN A 10 -2.99 -0.40 -15.09
CA ASN A 10 -1.61 -0.17 -15.45
C ASN A 10 -1.01 0.81 -14.46
N GLY A 11 0.05 0.43 -13.83
CA GLY A 11 0.69 1.29 -12.84
C GLY A 11 0.07 1.21 -11.45
N CYS A 12 -1.07 0.58 -11.31
CA CYS A 12 -1.72 0.48 -10.00
C CYS A 12 -1.32 -0.86 -9.36
N TRP A 13 -0.13 -0.89 -8.78
CA TRP A 13 0.38 -2.11 -8.18
C TRP A 13 1.31 -1.79 -7.03
N LEU A 14 1.55 -2.79 -6.19
CA LEU A 14 2.49 -2.68 -5.09
C LEU A 14 3.37 -3.93 -5.14
N ASP A 15 4.67 -3.74 -5.22
CA ASP A 15 5.61 -4.84 -5.11
C ASP A 15 6.06 -4.93 -3.67
N VAL A 16 5.89 -6.10 -3.07
CA VAL A 16 6.28 -6.34 -1.69
C VAL A 16 7.46 -7.31 -1.66
N PHE A 17 8.34 -7.12 -0.69
CA PHE A 17 9.55 -7.92 -0.55
C PHE A 17 9.68 -8.35 0.91
N ASP A 18 10.15 -9.56 1.15
CA ASP A 18 10.27 -10.05 2.51
C ASP A 18 11.66 -9.81 3.12
N GLN A 19 12.50 -9.05 2.42
CA GLN A 19 13.77 -8.59 2.97
C GLN A 19 13.89 -7.08 2.71
N GLU A 20 14.81 -6.45 3.39
CA GLU A 20 15.05 -5.03 3.17
C GLU A 20 15.71 -4.82 1.81
N HIS A 21 15.67 -3.59 1.35
CA HIS A 21 16.35 -3.18 0.11
C HIS A 21 15.89 -3.93 -1.13
N PHE A 22 14.59 -4.23 -1.17
CA PHE A 22 13.95 -4.82 -2.34
C PHE A 22 14.56 -6.16 -2.73
N THR A 23 14.83 -6.99 -1.73
CA THR A 23 15.43 -8.31 -1.95
C THR A 23 14.54 -9.38 -1.33
N GLY A 24 14.96 -10.62 -1.48
CA GLY A 24 14.21 -11.75 -0.96
C GLY A 24 13.09 -12.16 -1.89
N HIS A 25 12.05 -12.79 -1.35
CA HIS A 25 10.90 -13.14 -2.14
C HIS A 25 10.11 -11.89 -2.46
N THR A 26 9.51 -11.83 -3.64
CA THR A 26 8.75 -10.67 -4.06
C THR A 26 7.41 -11.08 -4.62
N ARG A 27 6.43 -10.20 -4.49
CA ARG A 27 5.12 -10.43 -5.03
C ARG A 27 4.53 -9.12 -5.49
N ARG A 28 3.92 -9.11 -6.65
CA ARG A 28 3.21 -7.91 -7.12
C ARG A 28 1.74 -8.04 -6.76
N LEU A 29 1.24 -7.08 -6.01
CA LEU A 29 -0.16 -7.00 -5.67
C LEU A 29 -0.80 -6.02 -6.63
N GLN A 30 -1.70 -6.53 -7.46
CA GLN A 30 -2.30 -5.72 -8.50
C GLN A 30 -3.54 -5.03 -7.97
N GLY A 31 -3.65 -3.75 -8.17
CA GLY A 31 -4.82 -2.98 -7.77
C GLY A 31 -5.60 -2.44 -8.96
N PRO A 32 -6.67 -1.74 -8.68
CA PRO A 32 -7.22 -1.51 -7.34
C PRO A 32 -7.78 -2.78 -6.72
N ALA A 33 -7.56 -2.95 -5.44
CA ALA A 33 -7.96 -4.19 -4.77
C ALA A 33 -7.89 -4.05 -3.27
N GLU A 34 -8.54 -4.96 -2.57
CA GLU A 34 -8.47 -5.04 -1.12
C GLU A 34 -7.91 -6.39 -0.71
N PHE A 35 -7.01 -6.37 0.27
CA PHE A 35 -6.42 -7.59 0.78
C PHE A 35 -6.64 -7.59 2.30
N PRO A 36 -7.75 -8.19 2.78
CA PRO A 36 -8.06 -8.19 4.22
C PRO A 36 -7.12 -9.07 5.03
N GLY A 37 -6.38 -9.92 4.36
CA GLY A 37 -5.30 -10.69 4.93
C GLY A 37 -4.28 -10.89 3.85
N LEU A 38 -3.06 -11.22 4.22
CA LEU A 38 -1.98 -11.28 3.25
C LEU A 38 -1.45 -12.69 3.02
N ARG A 39 -2.31 -13.68 3.21
CA ARG A 39 -1.93 -15.02 2.84
C ARG A 39 -2.24 -15.18 1.37
N ILE A 40 -1.20 -15.13 0.55
CA ILE A 40 -1.34 -15.16 -0.90
C ILE A 40 -0.67 -16.42 -1.39
N ARG A 41 -1.46 -17.29 -2.03
CA ARG A 41 -1.01 -18.59 -2.45
C ARG A 41 -0.51 -19.35 -1.24
N GLU A 42 0.72 -19.77 -1.23
CA GLU A 42 1.23 -20.58 -0.14
C GLU A 42 2.05 -19.81 0.85
N LYS A 43 2.18 -18.51 0.68
CA LYS A 43 2.99 -17.70 1.56
C LYS A 43 2.12 -16.72 2.31
N ASP A 44 2.36 -16.64 3.61
CA ASP A 44 1.71 -15.64 4.45
C ASP A 44 2.62 -14.42 4.52
N TRP A 45 2.19 -13.34 3.90
CA TRP A 45 2.96 -12.12 3.87
C TRP A 45 2.68 -11.22 5.08
N GLY A 46 1.75 -11.61 5.94
CA GLY A 46 1.46 -10.83 7.14
C GLY A 46 2.70 -10.70 7.99
N ASP A 47 3.02 -9.48 8.37
CA ASP A 47 4.19 -9.16 9.17
C ASP A 47 5.52 -9.55 8.51
N ALA A 48 5.50 -9.96 7.26
CA ALA A 48 6.72 -10.38 6.58
C ALA A 48 7.23 -9.37 5.58
N ILE A 49 6.48 -8.32 5.29
CA ILE A 49 6.89 -7.35 4.29
C ILE A 49 7.88 -6.37 4.90
N LEU A 50 9.08 -6.31 4.34
CA LEU A 50 10.12 -5.44 4.86
C LEU A 50 10.50 -4.30 3.93
N SER A 51 10.23 -4.42 2.64
CA SER A 51 10.44 -3.31 1.71
C SER A 51 9.37 -3.36 0.62
N VAL A 52 9.09 -2.23 0.01
CA VAL A 52 8.03 -2.12 -1.00
C VAL A 52 8.40 -1.12 -2.08
N ASN A 53 7.85 -1.34 -3.27
CA ASN A 53 7.87 -0.37 -4.36
C ASN A 53 6.45 -0.14 -4.82
N VAL A 54 6.05 1.11 -4.94
CA VAL A 54 4.70 1.49 -5.31
C VAL A 54 4.68 1.91 -6.77
N GLY A 55 3.74 1.38 -7.53
CA GLY A 55 3.59 1.73 -8.93
C GLY A 55 3.18 3.19 -9.12
N PRO A 56 3.28 3.70 -10.34
CA PRO A 56 3.02 5.12 -10.60
C PRO A 56 1.55 5.51 -10.47
N GLY A 57 0.66 4.57 -10.41
CA GLY A 57 -0.77 4.84 -10.28
C GLY A 57 -1.41 4.26 -9.05
N ALA A 58 -0.64 3.93 -8.02
CA ALA A 58 -1.20 3.29 -6.83
C ALA A 58 -1.14 4.19 -5.61
N TYR A 59 -2.23 4.19 -4.84
CA TYR A 59 -2.32 4.84 -3.55
C TYR A 59 -2.65 3.73 -2.56
N VAL A 60 -1.77 3.45 -1.62
CA VAL A 60 -1.84 2.24 -0.82
C VAL A 60 -2.07 2.57 0.65
N GLN A 61 -3.11 2.02 1.23
CA GLN A 61 -3.37 2.15 2.65
C GLN A 61 -2.94 0.88 3.35
N CYS A 62 -2.08 1.01 4.33
CA CYS A 62 -1.53 -0.13 5.05
C CYS A 62 -2.07 -0.18 6.46
N PHE A 63 -2.42 -1.38 6.91
CA PHE A 63 -3.03 -1.59 8.22
C PHE A 63 -2.22 -2.56 9.04
N ASP A 64 -2.19 -2.32 10.34
CA ASP A 64 -1.45 -3.15 11.27
C ASP A 64 -2.16 -4.48 11.55
N SER A 65 -3.46 -4.52 11.38
CA SER A 65 -4.23 -5.73 11.66
C SER A 65 -4.98 -6.19 10.43
N ARG A 66 -5.48 -7.41 10.48
CA ARG A 66 -6.27 -7.94 9.38
C ARG A 66 -7.60 -7.21 9.32
N GLU A 67 -8.32 -7.38 8.22
CA GLU A 67 -9.66 -6.83 8.05
C GLU A 67 -9.70 -5.31 8.15
N PHE A 68 -8.60 -4.66 7.79
CA PHE A 68 -8.52 -3.20 7.70
C PHE A 68 -8.73 -2.49 9.04
N PHE A 69 -8.20 -3.07 10.09
CA PHE A 69 -8.20 -2.40 11.37
C PHE A 69 -6.85 -1.75 11.61
N GLU A 70 -6.87 -0.62 12.28
CA GLU A 70 -5.66 0.07 12.70
C GLU A 70 -4.79 0.51 11.52
N SER A 71 -5.31 1.49 10.78
CA SER A 71 -4.58 2.10 9.68
C SER A 71 -3.30 2.75 10.21
N VAL A 72 -2.18 2.43 9.61
CA VAL A 72 -0.89 2.88 10.07
C VAL A 72 -0.31 3.97 9.20
N PHE A 73 -0.25 3.74 7.89
CA PHE A 73 0.31 4.74 6.99
C PHE A 73 -0.19 4.51 5.58
N TRP A 74 0.08 5.50 4.74
CA TRP A 74 -0.22 5.43 3.32
C TRP A 74 1.06 5.45 2.52
N LEU A 75 1.05 4.81 1.36
CA LEU A 75 2.15 4.89 0.43
C LEU A 75 1.62 5.53 -0.85
N LEU A 76 2.38 6.44 -1.41
CA LEU A 76 1.96 7.20 -2.59
C LEU A 76 2.60 6.69 -3.85
N PRO A 77 2.10 7.11 -5.03
CA PRO A 77 2.66 6.65 -6.29
C PRO A 77 4.17 6.87 -6.37
N ASN A 78 4.85 5.90 -6.90
CA ASN A 78 6.29 5.93 -7.13
C ASN A 78 7.15 5.92 -5.86
N GLN A 79 6.54 5.67 -4.72
CA GLN A 79 7.29 5.63 -3.48
C GLN A 79 8.02 4.31 -3.37
N ALA A 80 9.28 4.36 -2.97
CA ALA A 80 10.08 3.18 -2.74
C ALA A 80 10.59 3.24 -1.31
N VAL A 81 10.33 2.19 -0.54
CA VAL A 81 10.72 2.17 0.87
C VAL A 81 11.63 0.97 1.09
N GLU A 82 12.90 1.24 1.35
CA GLU A 82 13.89 0.18 1.51
C GLU A 82 13.76 -0.57 2.81
N ASN A 83 13.21 0.06 3.83
CA ASN A 83 13.04 -0.56 5.12
C ASN A 83 11.76 0.00 5.75
N LEU A 84 10.71 -0.82 5.77
CA LEU A 84 9.43 -0.36 6.29
C LEU A 84 9.46 -0.03 7.77
N ALA A 85 10.42 -0.54 8.51
CA ALA A 85 10.53 -0.20 9.91
C ALA A 85 10.77 1.29 10.13
N GLU A 86 11.23 1.99 9.09
CA GLU A 86 11.43 3.43 9.20
C GLU A 86 10.12 4.20 9.15
N LEU A 87 9.05 3.60 8.65
CA LEU A 87 7.76 4.26 8.56
C LEU A 87 6.84 3.87 9.69
N ASP A 88 7.09 2.75 10.31
CA ASP A 88 6.18 2.20 11.28
C ASP A 88 6.96 1.76 12.49
N SER A 89 6.27 1.60 13.58
CA SER A 89 6.92 1.20 14.82
C SER A 89 7.17 -0.28 14.90
N GLY A 90 6.97 -1.01 13.83
CA GLY A 90 7.49 -2.35 13.80
C GLY A 90 6.54 -3.50 13.90
N ASP A 91 5.24 -3.24 13.93
CA ASP A 91 4.32 -4.36 14.01
C ASP A 91 4.05 -5.01 12.67
N GLY A 92 4.45 -4.37 11.60
CA GLY A 92 4.26 -4.94 10.29
C GLY A 92 2.92 -4.59 9.66
N ILE A 93 2.69 -5.12 8.48
CA ILE A 93 1.47 -4.85 7.72
C ILE A 93 0.71 -6.16 7.60
N ASP A 94 -0.57 -6.16 7.97
CA ASP A 94 -1.39 -7.35 7.90
C ASP A 94 -2.58 -7.23 6.96
N SER A 95 -2.95 -6.04 6.53
CA SER A 95 -3.94 -5.89 5.46
C SER A 95 -3.65 -4.63 4.68
N ILE A 96 -4.16 -4.57 3.45
CA ILE A 96 -3.82 -3.51 2.51
C ILE A 96 -5.02 -3.19 1.63
N ARG A 97 -5.23 -1.90 1.37
CA ARG A 97 -6.13 -1.47 0.30
C ARG A 97 -5.31 -0.71 -0.73
N ILE A 98 -5.48 -1.05 -1.99
CA ILE A 98 -4.80 -0.36 -3.09
C ILE A 98 -5.85 0.38 -3.91
N TYR A 99 -5.69 1.69 -4.02
CA TYR A 99 -6.57 2.54 -4.79
C TYR A 99 -5.82 3.01 -6.03
N ASP A 100 -6.53 3.27 -7.12
CA ASP A 100 -5.90 3.84 -8.32
C ASP A 100 -6.04 5.37 -8.36
N ARG A 101 -6.51 5.95 -7.28
CA ARG A 101 -6.66 7.40 -7.10
C ARG A 101 -6.84 7.65 -5.61
N PRO A 102 -6.71 8.88 -5.15
CA PRO A 102 -7.03 9.16 -3.75
C PRO A 102 -8.48 8.81 -3.47
N PRO A 103 -8.82 8.33 -2.28
CA PRO A 103 -10.19 7.96 -1.98
C PRO A 103 -11.15 9.14 -2.07
N PHE A 104 -12.38 8.90 -2.55
CA PHE A 104 -13.40 9.93 -2.56
C PHE A 104 -13.98 10.08 -1.16
N ALA A 105 -14.66 11.20 -0.92
CA ALA A 105 -15.16 11.54 0.41
C ALA A 105 -16.03 10.47 1.03
N HIS A 106 -16.77 9.73 0.22
CA HIS A 106 -17.66 8.70 0.75
C HIS A 106 -16.99 7.34 0.93
N GLU A 107 -15.72 7.24 0.58
CA GLU A 107 -15.04 5.95 0.65
C GLU A 107 -14.37 5.75 2.00
N ALA A 108 -14.21 4.49 2.38
CA ALA A 108 -13.75 4.14 3.71
C ALA A 108 -12.39 4.74 4.08
N GLY A 109 -11.51 4.87 3.13
CA GLY A 109 -10.16 5.37 3.42
C GLY A 109 -10.01 6.88 3.42
N TYR A 110 -11.08 7.62 3.14
CA TYR A 110 -10.96 9.05 2.91
C TYR A 110 -10.41 9.82 4.09
N ALA A 111 -11.00 9.65 5.25
CA ALA A 111 -10.57 10.42 6.42
C ALA A 111 -9.12 10.12 6.79
N ALA A 112 -8.75 8.85 6.75
CA ALA A 112 -7.39 8.47 7.07
C ALA A 112 -6.40 9.03 6.06
N TYR A 113 -6.77 9.00 4.78
CA TYR A 113 -5.92 9.55 3.74
C TYR A 113 -5.72 11.05 3.93
N MET A 114 -6.79 11.78 4.19
CA MET A 114 -6.69 13.23 4.34
C MET A 114 -5.84 13.62 5.53
N LEU A 115 -5.97 12.92 6.64
CA LEU A 115 -5.16 13.19 7.80
C LEU A 115 -3.68 12.91 7.54
N TRP A 116 -3.42 11.78 6.92
CA TRP A 116 -2.04 11.41 6.63
C TRP A 116 -1.42 12.36 5.60
N ALA A 117 -2.16 12.70 4.55
CA ALA A 117 -1.65 13.56 3.49
C ALA A 117 -1.37 14.97 4.00
N ALA A 118 -2.22 15.50 4.86
CA ALA A 118 -2.01 16.82 5.40
C ALA A 118 -0.68 16.91 6.14
N SER A 119 -0.38 15.89 6.92
CA SER A 119 0.86 15.86 7.67
C SER A 119 2.07 15.65 6.77
N HIS A 120 1.95 14.67 5.86
CA HIS A 120 3.10 14.33 5.03
C HIS A 120 3.42 15.36 3.96
N LEU A 121 2.40 15.90 3.32
CA LEU A 121 2.64 16.88 2.27
C LEU A 121 3.17 18.18 2.83
N ALA A 122 2.78 18.54 4.03
CA ALA A 122 3.32 19.70 4.68
C ALA A 122 4.81 19.53 4.94
N LYS A 123 5.23 18.33 5.34
CA LYS A 123 6.63 18.09 5.58
C LYS A 123 7.43 18.15 4.28
N LEU A 124 6.87 17.68 3.20
CA LEU A 124 7.58 17.72 1.94
C LEU A 124 7.75 19.16 1.44
N LYS A 125 6.82 20.02 1.75
CA LYS A 125 6.94 21.38 1.32
C LYS A 125 7.82 22.19 2.24
N GLY A 126 7.91 21.80 3.45
CA GLY A 126 8.68 22.52 4.43
C GLY A 126 10.13 22.28 4.26
#